data_2682b549c1703dc93b3d7a624204cdbf
#
_entry.id   2682b549c1703dc93b3d7a624204cdbf
#
_cell.length_a   1.000
_cell.length_b   1.000
_cell.length_c   1.000
_cell.angle_alpha   90.00
_cell.angle_beta   90.00
_cell.angle_gamma   90.00
#
_symmetry.space_group_name_H-M   'P 1'
#
loop_
_entity.id
_entity.type
_entity.pdbx_description
1 polymer ?
#
loop_
_entity_poly.entity_id
_entity_poly.type
_entity_poly.pdbx_seq_one_letter_code
_entity_poly.pdbx_strand_id
1 'polypeptide(L)'
;HRYIRRQRQMCIRDSRIGDHNLLMAYCHLGHNCDLGNGIVMSNATQAAGHVVIEDKAVIGGCVGIHQFVHIGKMAMVGGMTRVDRDVPPYCLVEGHPGRIRSLNRVGLRRSGMTRNDSGQEFKQLQEIWTLLYRSDLVISEGLKRARHQELLPAVEHLCRFLEQSIADGDGLLK
;
A
#
# COMPACT_ATOMS: atom_id res chain seq x y z
N HIS A 1 -34.75 12.96 -18.81
CA HIS A 1 -33.78 14.08 -18.62
C HIS A 1 -33.67 14.65 -17.19
N ARG A 2 -34.30 14.05 -16.16
CA ARG A 2 -34.25 14.57 -14.77
C ARG A 2 -33.31 13.81 -13.81
N TYR A 3 -32.72 12.70 -14.22
CA TYR A 3 -31.90 11.87 -13.33
C TYR A 3 -30.41 12.24 -13.26
N ILE A 4 -29.90 13.04 -14.19
CA ILE A 4 -28.47 13.41 -14.27
C ILE A 4 -28.09 14.57 -13.33
N ARG A 5 -29.05 15.31 -12.78
CA ARG A 5 -28.79 16.52 -11.98
C ARG A 5 -28.47 16.23 -10.48
N ARG A 6 -28.72 15.05 -9.97
CA ARG A 6 -28.50 14.74 -8.53
C ARG A 6 -27.09 14.25 -8.18
N GLN A 7 -26.27 13.90 -9.15
CA GLN A 7 -24.88 13.47 -8.89
C GLN A 7 -23.86 14.61 -8.87
N ARG A 8 -24.25 15.85 -9.12
CA ARG A 8 -23.35 17.01 -9.17
C ARG A 8 -23.11 17.73 -7.84
N GLN A 9 -23.64 17.27 -6.72
CA GLN A 9 -23.67 18.08 -5.49
C GLN A 9 -22.75 17.58 -4.36
N MET A 10 -21.84 16.63 -4.55
CA MET A 10 -21.06 16.13 -3.43
C MET A 10 -19.57 15.90 -3.67
N CYS A 11 -18.93 16.53 -4.61
CA CYS A 11 -17.48 16.46 -4.75
C CYS A 11 -16.87 17.84 -4.54
N ILE A 12 -16.69 18.23 -3.27
CA ILE A 12 -15.98 19.47 -2.92
C ILE A 12 -14.46 19.27 -2.96
N ARG A 13 -13.98 18.02 -3.03
CA ARG A 13 -12.58 17.70 -3.29
C ARG A 13 -12.51 16.58 -4.30
N ASP A 14 -11.73 16.79 -5.34
CA ASP A 14 -11.59 15.82 -6.42
C ASP A 14 -10.60 14.71 -6.03
N SER A 15 -10.86 13.50 -6.49
CA SER A 15 -9.87 12.44 -6.45
C SER A 15 -8.71 12.78 -7.38
N ARG A 16 -7.50 12.44 -6.97
CA ARG A 16 -6.28 12.60 -7.76
C ARG A 16 -5.85 11.25 -8.30
N ILE A 17 -5.50 11.19 -9.56
CA ILE A 17 -4.97 9.98 -10.20
C ILE A 17 -3.73 10.39 -10.97
N GLY A 18 -2.59 9.85 -10.57
CA GLY A 18 -1.32 10.08 -11.24
C GLY A 18 -1.23 9.40 -12.59
N ASP A 19 -0.02 9.31 -13.12
CA ASP A 19 0.26 8.87 -14.47
C ASP A 19 0.54 7.36 -14.57
N HIS A 20 0.38 6.81 -15.79
CA HIS A 20 0.71 5.42 -16.13
C HIS A 20 -0.02 4.36 -15.31
N ASN A 21 -1.20 4.68 -14.80
CA ASN A 21 -2.04 3.77 -14.04
C ASN A 21 -2.86 2.85 -14.97
N LEU A 22 -2.99 1.59 -14.62
CA LEU A 22 -3.86 0.62 -15.28
C LEU A 22 -5.03 0.29 -14.37
N LEU A 23 -6.19 0.89 -14.63
CA LEU A 23 -7.44 0.58 -13.96
C LEU A 23 -8.26 -0.32 -14.87
N MET A 24 -8.40 -1.60 -14.50
CA MET A 24 -9.11 -2.58 -15.32
C MET A 24 -10.62 -2.44 -15.15
N ALA A 25 -11.38 -3.24 -15.92
CA ALA A 25 -12.83 -3.16 -15.97
C ALA A 25 -13.49 -3.29 -14.59
N TYR A 26 -14.54 -2.49 -14.38
CA TYR A 26 -15.38 -2.48 -13.17
C TYR A 26 -14.66 -2.04 -11.88
N CYS A 27 -13.47 -1.41 -11.97
CA CYS A 27 -12.87 -0.77 -10.82
C CYS A 27 -13.69 0.46 -10.41
N HIS A 28 -13.79 0.68 -9.10
CA HIS A 28 -14.43 1.85 -8.52
C HIS A 28 -13.46 2.56 -7.57
N LEU A 29 -13.45 3.88 -7.66
CA LEU A 29 -12.78 4.77 -6.72
C LEU A 29 -13.82 5.66 -6.07
N GLY A 30 -13.88 5.63 -4.76
CA GLY A 30 -14.69 6.55 -3.97
C GLY A 30 -14.18 7.99 -4.07
N HIS A 31 -14.87 8.90 -3.43
CA HIS A 31 -14.49 10.31 -3.41
C HIS A 31 -13.18 10.54 -2.63
N ASN A 32 -12.43 11.58 -2.99
CA ASN A 32 -11.21 12.00 -2.29
C ASN A 32 -10.08 10.95 -2.26
N CYS A 33 -10.06 10.03 -3.21
CA CYS A 33 -8.94 9.10 -3.34
C CYS A 33 -7.70 9.80 -3.92
N ASP A 34 -6.52 9.40 -3.49
CA ASP A 34 -5.24 9.87 -4.02
C ASP A 34 -4.40 8.70 -4.51
N LEU A 35 -4.22 8.60 -5.82
CA LEU A 35 -3.49 7.53 -6.49
C LEU A 35 -2.20 8.10 -7.08
N GLY A 36 -1.08 7.50 -6.71
CA GLY A 36 0.22 7.78 -7.31
C GLY A 36 0.35 7.28 -8.75
N ASN A 37 1.55 6.93 -9.16
CA ASN A 37 1.89 6.58 -10.54
C ASN A 37 2.17 5.09 -10.71
N GLY A 38 1.86 4.56 -11.90
CA GLY A 38 2.19 3.18 -12.29
C GLY A 38 1.43 2.13 -11.48
N ILE A 39 0.29 2.46 -10.92
CA ILE A 39 -0.57 1.56 -10.15
C ILE A 39 -1.31 0.62 -11.10
N VAL A 40 -1.49 -0.63 -10.68
CA VAL A 40 -2.36 -1.58 -11.35
C VAL A 40 -3.52 -1.94 -10.43
N MET A 41 -4.75 -1.67 -10.84
CA MET A 41 -5.96 -2.16 -10.20
C MET A 41 -6.66 -3.15 -11.13
N SER A 42 -6.67 -4.41 -10.73
CA SER A 42 -7.30 -5.48 -11.52
C SER A 42 -8.82 -5.42 -11.42
N ASN A 43 -9.49 -6.18 -12.27
CA ASN A 43 -10.95 -6.14 -12.45
C ASN A 43 -11.73 -6.16 -11.13
N ALA A 44 -12.78 -5.34 -11.09
CA ALA A 44 -13.76 -5.28 -10.00
C ALA A 44 -13.16 -4.91 -8.61
N THR A 45 -12.01 -4.27 -8.57
CA THR A 45 -11.47 -3.69 -7.32
C THR A 45 -12.31 -2.51 -6.90
N GLN A 46 -12.71 -2.46 -5.63
CA GLN A 46 -13.56 -1.43 -5.06
C GLN A 46 -12.83 -0.68 -3.94
N ALA A 47 -12.50 0.57 -4.15
CA ALA A 47 -11.94 1.46 -3.14
C ALA A 47 -13.02 2.42 -2.63
N ALA A 48 -13.17 2.48 -1.32
CA ALA A 48 -14.04 3.46 -0.66
C ALA A 48 -13.43 4.86 -0.70
N GLY A 49 -14.05 5.85 -0.04
CA GLY A 49 -13.54 7.21 -0.04
C GLY A 49 -12.25 7.39 0.75
N HIS A 50 -11.48 8.43 0.40
CA HIS A 50 -10.24 8.82 1.08
C HIS A 50 -9.12 7.76 1.09
N VAL A 51 -9.13 6.83 0.14
CA VAL A 51 -8.07 5.84 0.00
C VAL A 51 -6.86 6.47 -0.67
N VAL A 52 -5.69 6.24 -0.09
CA VAL A 52 -4.39 6.63 -0.66
C VAL A 52 -3.69 5.39 -1.18
N ILE A 53 -3.21 5.43 -2.43
CA ILE A 53 -2.42 4.34 -3.03
C ILE A 53 -1.14 4.93 -3.60
N GLU A 54 -0.01 4.51 -3.05
CA GLU A 54 1.29 5.00 -3.51
C GLU A 54 1.75 4.33 -4.81
N ASP A 55 2.83 4.89 -5.38
CA ASP A 55 3.38 4.48 -6.66
C ASP A 55 3.62 2.96 -6.79
N LYS A 56 3.32 2.44 -7.98
CA LYS A 56 3.62 1.07 -8.38
C LYS A 56 2.99 -0.01 -7.49
N ALA A 57 1.96 0.33 -6.72
CA ALA A 57 1.16 -0.66 -6.04
C ALA A 57 0.36 -1.51 -7.03
N VAL A 58 0.18 -2.78 -6.72
CA VAL A 58 -0.59 -3.72 -7.54
C VAL A 58 -1.73 -4.29 -6.71
N ILE A 59 -2.95 -4.04 -7.14
CA ILE A 59 -4.16 -4.50 -6.47
C ILE A 59 -4.81 -5.59 -7.31
N GLY A 60 -4.96 -6.76 -6.73
CA GLY A 60 -5.60 -7.93 -7.36
C GLY A 60 -7.09 -7.72 -7.62
N GLY A 61 -7.67 -8.63 -8.41
CA GLY A 61 -9.10 -8.53 -8.73
C GLY A 61 -10.02 -8.78 -7.55
N CYS A 62 -11.20 -8.15 -7.57
CA CYS A 62 -12.23 -8.29 -6.54
C CYS A 62 -11.75 -7.92 -5.13
N VAL A 63 -10.79 -7.01 -5.01
CA VAL A 63 -10.32 -6.48 -3.73
C VAL A 63 -11.28 -5.40 -3.24
N GLY A 64 -11.67 -5.47 -1.97
CA GLY A 64 -12.39 -4.41 -1.27
C GLY A 64 -11.48 -3.63 -0.34
N ILE A 65 -11.41 -2.31 -0.54
CA ILE A 65 -10.55 -1.42 0.27
C ILE A 65 -11.43 -0.48 1.09
N HIS A 66 -11.27 -0.55 2.42
CA HIS A 66 -12.01 0.28 3.35
C HIS A 66 -11.62 1.76 3.22
N GLN A 67 -12.51 2.65 3.65
CA GLN A 67 -12.23 4.09 3.66
C GLN A 67 -11.02 4.44 4.52
N PHE A 68 -10.30 5.50 4.14
CA PHE A 68 -9.10 6.01 4.80
C PHE A 68 -7.86 5.10 4.76
N VAL A 69 -7.95 3.93 4.17
CA VAL A 69 -6.79 3.04 4.05
C VAL A 69 -5.70 3.65 3.19
N HIS A 70 -4.47 3.54 3.65
CA HIS A 70 -3.26 3.88 2.92
C HIS A 70 -2.53 2.62 2.46
N ILE A 71 -2.34 2.47 1.14
CA ILE A 71 -1.58 1.37 0.53
C ILE A 71 -0.23 1.90 0.07
N GLY A 72 0.82 1.40 0.69
CA GLY A 72 2.19 1.87 0.46
C GLY A 72 2.77 1.45 -0.89
N LYS A 73 3.86 2.11 -1.24
CA LYS A 73 4.59 1.96 -2.50
C LYS A 73 4.96 0.51 -2.79
N MET A 74 4.72 0.09 -4.04
CA MET A 74 5.05 -1.27 -4.50
C MET A 74 4.44 -2.40 -3.66
N ALA A 75 3.42 -2.12 -2.86
CA ALA A 75 2.66 -3.16 -2.20
C ALA A 75 1.93 -4.02 -3.24
N MET A 76 1.74 -5.29 -2.92
CA MET A 76 0.92 -6.23 -3.69
C MET A 76 -0.23 -6.71 -2.81
N VAL A 77 -1.44 -6.43 -3.23
CA VAL A 77 -2.66 -6.96 -2.60
C VAL A 77 -3.19 -8.08 -3.47
N GLY A 78 -3.23 -9.29 -2.92
CA GLY A 78 -3.76 -10.47 -3.62
C GLY A 78 -5.25 -10.34 -3.95
N GLY A 79 -5.70 -11.07 -4.96
CA GLY A 79 -7.12 -11.04 -5.34
C GLY A 79 -8.06 -11.48 -4.22
N MET A 80 -9.29 -10.96 -4.23
CA MET A 80 -10.35 -11.25 -3.24
C MET A 80 -9.98 -10.89 -1.79
N THR A 81 -8.96 -10.05 -1.59
CA THR A 81 -8.56 -9.58 -0.26
C THR A 81 -9.50 -8.48 0.23
N ARG A 82 -9.86 -8.54 1.51
CA ARG A 82 -10.46 -7.42 2.23
C ARG A 82 -9.37 -6.62 2.94
N VAL A 83 -9.19 -5.37 2.51
CA VAL A 83 -8.23 -4.44 3.09
C VAL A 83 -8.98 -3.46 4.00
N ASP A 84 -8.85 -3.61 5.30
CA ASP A 84 -9.51 -2.78 6.31
C ASP A 84 -8.54 -1.95 7.17
N ARG A 85 -7.26 -2.03 6.89
CA ARG A 85 -6.18 -1.29 7.55
C ARG A 85 -5.06 -0.99 6.57
N ASP A 86 -4.13 -0.13 6.94
CA ASP A 86 -3.01 0.27 6.12
C ASP A 86 -2.13 -0.90 5.69
N VAL A 87 -1.74 -0.86 4.43
CA VAL A 87 -0.85 -1.85 3.82
C VAL A 87 0.54 -1.26 3.69
N PRO A 88 1.52 -1.78 4.44
CA PRO A 88 2.88 -1.26 4.38
C PRO A 88 3.51 -1.37 3.00
N PRO A 89 4.38 -0.43 2.62
CA PRO A 89 5.06 -0.47 1.35
C PRO A 89 5.90 -1.75 1.20
N TYR A 90 6.04 -2.19 -0.04
CA TYR A 90 6.84 -3.35 -0.44
C TYR A 90 6.33 -4.71 0.05
N CYS A 91 5.19 -4.76 0.72
CA CYS A 91 4.63 -5.99 1.27
C CYS A 91 3.65 -6.69 0.31
N LEU A 92 3.52 -8.00 0.48
CA LEU A 92 2.45 -8.83 -0.08
C LEU A 92 1.40 -9.05 1.00
N VAL A 93 0.17 -8.73 0.67
CA VAL A 93 -1.01 -8.89 1.54
C VAL A 93 -2.05 -9.77 0.87
N GLU A 94 -2.60 -10.72 1.59
CA GLU A 94 -3.65 -11.61 1.10
C GLU A 94 -4.61 -12.02 2.22
N GLY A 95 -5.86 -12.29 1.84
CA GLY A 95 -6.85 -12.93 2.71
C GLY A 95 -8.05 -12.07 3.08
N HIS A 96 -8.95 -12.65 3.88
CA HIS A 96 -10.17 -12.01 4.34
C HIS A 96 -10.38 -12.29 5.85
N PRO A 97 -9.97 -11.36 6.74
CA PRO A 97 -9.31 -10.08 6.48
C PRO A 97 -7.90 -10.23 5.90
N GLY A 98 -7.41 -9.16 5.26
CA GLY A 98 -6.05 -9.10 4.71
C GLY A 98 -5.00 -9.32 5.80
N ARG A 99 -3.91 -10.02 5.45
CA ARG A 99 -2.75 -10.26 6.32
C ARG A 99 -1.48 -10.09 5.55
N ILE A 100 -0.46 -9.51 6.17
CA ILE A 100 0.88 -9.43 5.59
C ILE A 100 1.48 -10.84 5.52
N ARG A 101 1.86 -11.28 4.32
CA ARG A 101 2.45 -12.60 4.07
C ARG A 101 3.96 -12.54 4.00
N SER A 102 4.47 -11.58 3.25
CA SER A 102 5.90 -11.43 2.97
C SER A 102 6.20 -10.07 2.37
N LEU A 103 7.47 -9.83 2.03
CA LEU A 103 7.81 -8.81 1.05
C LEU A 103 7.31 -9.20 -0.35
N ASN A 104 6.94 -8.20 -1.15
CA ASN A 104 6.60 -8.36 -2.57
C ASN A 104 7.87 -8.63 -3.41
N ARG A 105 8.49 -9.79 -3.19
CA ARG A 105 9.77 -10.15 -3.85
C ARG A 105 9.70 -10.10 -5.36
N VAL A 106 8.55 -10.44 -5.93
CA VAL A 106 8.37 -10.43 -7.39
C VAL A 106 8.38 -9.00 -7.92
N GLY A 107 7.62 -8.10 -7.32
CA GLY A 107 7.60 -6.68 -7.68
C GLY A 107 8.97 -6.03 -7.50
N LEU A 108 9.61 -6.26 -6.35
CA LEU A 108 10.95 -5.74 -6.06
C LEU A 108 12.02 -6.24 -7.03
N ARG A 109 11.96 -7.50 -7.44
CA ARG A 109 12.86 -8.03 -8.48
C ARG A 109 12.61 -7.41 -9.84
N ARG A 110 11.35 -7.24 -10.23
CA ARG A 110 10.96 -6.63 -11.51
C ARG A 110 11.34 -5.15 -11.59
N SER A 111 11.31 -4.43 -10.48
CA SER A 111 11.75 -3.02 -10.41
C SER A 111 13.27 -2.83 -10.50
N GLY A 112 14.04 -3.92 -10.43
CA GLY A 112 15.50 -3.89 -10.42
C GLY A 112 16.13 -3.74 -9.03
N MET A 113 15.37 -3.53 -7.97
CA MET A 113 15.89 -3.30 -6.61
C MET A 113 16.83 -4.41 -6.11
N THR A 114 16.63 -5.65 -6.56
CA THR A 114 17.50 -6.78 -6.19
C THR A 114 18.84 -6.79 -6.90
N ARG A 115 19.06 -5.91 -7.88
CA ARG A 115 20.28 -5.83 -8.72
C ARG A 115 21.01 -4.52 -8.53
N ASN A 116 20.30 -3.44 -8.20
CA ASN A 116 20.86 -2.11 -8.01
C ASN A 116 21.80 -2.11 -6.78
N ASP A 117 22.90 -1.42 -6.86
CA ASP A 117 23.89 -1.26 -5.79
C ASP A 117 24.20 -2.59 -5.06
N SER A 118 24.46 -3.65 -5.84
CA SER A 118 24.71 -5.00 -5.31
C SER A 118 23.55 -5.58 -4.50
N GLY A 119 22.33 -5.04 -4.65
CA GLY A 119 21.13 -5.46 -3.92
C GLY A 119 21.14 -5.09 -2.44
N GLN A 120 21.96 -4.13 -2.03
CA GLN A 120 22.09 -3.73 -0.62
C GLN A 120 20.77 -3.21 -0.05
N GLU A 121 20.06 -2.36 -0.78
CA GLU A 121 18.76 -1.84 -0.36
C GLU A 121 17.73 -2.95 -0.13
N PHE A 122 17.69 -3.95 -1.03
CA PHE A 122 16.81 -5.11 -0.85
C PHE A 122 17.21 -5.95 0.37
N LYS A 123 18.50 -6.15 0.62
CA LYS A 123 18.98 -6.90 1.80
C LYS A 123 18.59 -6.20 3.09
N GLN A 124 18.85 -4.89 3.20
CA GLN A 124 18.46 -4.12 4.37
C GLN A 124 16.93 -4.11 4.56
N LEU A 125 16.16 -3.96 3.48
CA LEU A 125 14.70 -4.03 3.54
C LEU A 125 14.25 -5.40 4.08
N GLN A 126 14.89 -6.50 3.67
CA GLN A 126 14.57 -7.84 4.13
C GLN A 126 14.92 -8.03 5.61
N GLU A 127 16.05 -7.52 6.05
CA GLU A 127 16.49 -7.57 7.47
C GLU A 127 15.52 -6.81 8.37
N ILE A 128 15.18 -5.57 8.01
CA ILE A 128 14.26 -4.75 8.79
C ILE A 128 12.83 -5.32 8.75
N TRP A 129 12.37 -5.81 7.60
CA TRP A 129 11.08 -6.48 7.52
C TRP A 129 11.03 -7.71 8.44
N THR A 130 12.09 -8.51 8.49
CA THR A 130 12.20 -9.67 9.39
C THR A 130 12.17 -9.23 10.86
N LEU A 131 12.87 -8.16 11.20
CA LEU A 131 12.85 -7.57 12.54
C LEU A 131 11.43 -7.12 12.94
N LEU A 132 10.69 -6.50 12.02
CA LEU A 132 9.35 -5.93 12.29
C LEU A 132 8.23 -6.99 12.35
N TYR A 133 8.31 -8.05 11.53
CA TYR A 133 7.20 -8.97 11.32
C TYR A 133 7.48 -10.43 11.70
N ARG A 134 8.74 -10.78 12.00
CA ARG A 134 9.15 -12.16 12.33
C ARG A 134 9.88 -12.29 13.66
N SER A 135 10.10 -11.19 14.37
CA SER A 135 10.60 -11.23 15.75
C SER A 135 9.44 -11.18 16.75
N ASP A 136 9.73 -11.45 17.99
CA ASP A 136 8.78 -11.34 19.10
C ASP A 136 8.56 -9.89 19.58
N LEU A 137 9.17 -8.92 18.89
CA LEU A 137 9.06 -7.52 19.23
C LEU A 137 7.72 -6.92 18.76
N VAL A 138 7.21 -5.97 19.51
CA VAL A 138 6.15 -5.10 19.00
C VAL A 138 6.73 -4.15 17.93
N ILE A 139 5.93 -3.80 16.92
CA ILE A 139 6.41 -3.01 15.76
C ILE A 139 7.10 -1.71 16.21
N SER A 140 6.56 -1.01 17.21
CA SER A 140 7.16 0.22 17.75
C SER A 140 8.57 0.03 18.30
N GLU A 141 8.85 -1.09 18.93
CA GLU A 141 10.19 -1.41 19.42
C GLU A 141 11.12 -1.81 18.27
N GLY A 142 10.61 -2.57 17.31
CA GLY A 142 11.33 -2.91 16.08
C GLY A 142 11.74 -1.65 15.30
N LEU A 143 10.86 -0.66 15.20
CA LEU A 143 11.15 0.64 14.55
C LEU A 143 12.26 1.40 15.29
N LYS A 144 12.22 1.47 16.62
CA LYS A 144 13.31 2.09 17.39
C LYS A 144 14.65 1.42 17.10
N ARG A 145 14.71 0.09 17.08
CA ARG A 145 15.94 -0.64 16.74
C ARG A 145 16.39 -0.39 15.31
N ALA A 146 15.47 -0.34 14.35
CA ALA A 146 15.79 -0.01 12.97
C ALA A 146 16.47 1.36 12.83
N ARG A 147 16.07 2.34 13.65
CA ARG A 147 16.64 3.70 13.67
C ARG A 147 18.05 3.81 14.22
N HIS A 148 18.62 2.76 14.80
CA HIS A 148 20.00 2.77 15.27
C HIS A 148 21.06 2.60 14.19
N GLN A 149 20.66 2.45 12.93
CA GLN A 149 21.57 2.36 11.79
C GLN A 149 21.12 3.33 10.69
N GLU A 150 22.03 3.61 9.76
CA GLU A 150 21.70 4.38 8.56
C GLU A 150 20.73 3.58 7.68
N LEU A 151 19.61 4.19 7.32
CA LEU A 151 18.56 3.56 6.53
C LEU A 151 18.65 3.97 5.07
N LEU A 152 18.65 2.98 4.18
CA LEU A 152 18.53 3.21 2.76
C LEU A 152 17.11 3.66 2.38
N PRO A 153 16.89 4.34 1.24
CA PRO A 153 15.65 5.04 0.94
C PRO A 153 14.37 4.22 1.05
N ALA A 154 14.37 2.96 0.60
CA ALA A 154 13.18 2.10 0.72
C ALA A 154 12.89 1.70 2.17
N VAL A 155 13.93 1.49 2.96
CA VAL A 155 13.78 1.13 4.38
C VAL A 155 13.32 2.33 5.20
N GLU A 156 13.88 3.51 4.92
CA GLU A 156 13.44 4.77 5.50
C GLU A 156 11.95 5.03 5.21
N HIS A 157 11.53 4.80 3.96
CA HIS A 157 10.14 4.93 3.56
C HIS A 157 9.22 3.94 4.32
N LEU A 158 9.62 2.67 4.44
CA LEU A 158 8.88 1.68 5.21
C LEU A 158 8.72 2.10 6.68
N CYS A 159 9.82 2.53 7.32
CA CYS A 159 9.78 2.94 8.73
C CYS A 159 8.89 4.17 8.93
N ARG A 160 9.02 5.19 8.08
CA ARG A 160 8.20 6.40 8.15
C ARG A 160 6.71 6.10 7.96
N PHE A 161 6.37 5.26 6.98
CA PHE A 161 4.98 4.83 6.75
C PHE A 161 4.39 4.18 7.99
N LEU A 162 5.13 3.26 8.63
CA LEU A 162 4.66 2.56 9.82
C LEU A 162 4.52 3.49 11.02
N GLU A 163 5.45 4.42 11.21
CA GLU A 163 5.40 5.44 12.27
C GLU A 163 4.17 6.32 12.10
N GLN A 164 3.89 6.75 10.86
CA GLN A 164 2.72 7.57 10.54
C GLN A 164 1.41 6.83 10.81
N SER A 165 1.26 5.62 10.27
CA SER A 165 0.04 4.80 10.46
C SER A 165 -0.22 4.47 11.94
N ILE A 166 0.83 4.30 12.75
CA ILE A 166 0.69 4.13 14.21
C ILE A 166 0.21 5.43 14.87
N ALA A 167 0.75 6.58 14.44
CA ALA A 167 0.40 7.89 15.00
C ALA A 167 -1.04 8.30 14.66
N ASP A 168 -1.49 8.00 13.45
CA ASP A 168 -2.85 8.30 12.97
C ASP A 168 -3.92 7.36 13.59
N GLY A 169 -3.50 6.26 14.20
CA GLY A 169 -4.40 5.32 14.87
C GLY A 169 -5.20 4.41 13.93
N ASP A 170 -4.94 4.45 12.63
CA ASP A 170 -5.69 3.69 11.61
C ASP A 170 -5.39 2.19 11.65
N GLY A 171 -4.33 1.81 12.32
CA GLY A 171 -3.93 0.44 12.55
C GLY A 171 -3.28 -0.22 11.33
N LEU A 172 -2.27 -1.00 11.60
CA LEU A 172 -1.53 -1.76 10.59
C LEU A 172 -2.10 -3.16 10.41
N LEU A 173 -2.09 -3.66 9.19
CA LEU A 173 -2.21 -5.10 8.95
C LEU A 173 -1.02 -5.82 9.61
N LYS A 174 -1.31 -6.93 10.26
CA LYS A 174 -0.31 -7.84 10.85
C LYS A 174 -0.29 -9.17 10.11
#